data_4be73459b2a9821a629fb65ac4a0a687
#
_entry.id   4be73459b2a9821a629fb65ac4a0a687
#
_cell.length_a   1.000
_cell.length_b   1.000
_cell.length_c   1.000
_cell.angle_alpha   90.00
_cell.angle_beta   90.00
_cell.angle_gamma   90.00
#
_symmetry.space_group_name_H-M   'P 1'
#
loop_
_entity.id
_entity.type
_entity.pdbx_description
1 polymer ?
#
loop_
_entity_poly.entity_id
_entity_poly.type
_entity_poly.pdbx_seq_one_letter_code
_entity_poly.pdbx_strand_id
1 'polypeptide(L)'
;MTGPRQARFAIGDVVRHRIYPFRGVIYDVDPEFSNTEEWYEAIPAELRPRKDQPFYHLLAENETTTYEAYVSEQNLLVDDSGEPCHHPLVDALFELRRDGRYAPRARVN
;
A
#
# COMPACT_ATOMS: atom_id res chain seq x y z
N MET A 1 14.63 -7.12 -22.73
CA MET A 1 13.52 -6.27 -23.12
C MET A 1 12.88 -5.66 -21.88
N THR A 2 12.75 -4.36 -21.87
CA THR A 2 12.15 -3.65 -20.76
C THR A 2 10.73 -3.26 -21.13
N GLY A 3 9.77 -4.12 -20.85
CA GLY A 3 8.37 -3.72 -20.89
C GLY A 3 8.00 -2.94 -19.64
N PRO A 4 6.83 -2.29 -19.60
CA PRO A 4 6.35 -1.67 -18.38
C PRO A 4 6.23 -2.74 -17.29
N ARG A 5 6.69 -2.44 -16.10
CA ARG A 5 6.57 -3.35 -14.97
C ARG A 5 5.13 -3.43 -14.53
N GLN A 6 4.64 -4.63 -14.39
CA GLN A 6 3.32 -4.84 -13.82
C GLN A 6 3.41 -4.78 -12.30
N ALA A 7 2.45 -4.11 -11.70
CA ALA A 7 2.35 -4.08 -10.26
C ALA A 7 1.97 -5.47 -9.74
N ARG A 8 2.66 -5.92 -8.69
CA ARG A 8 2.40 -7.22 -8.06
C ARG A 8 1.13 -7.22 -7.23
N PHE A 9 0.73 -6.06 -6.74
CA PHE A 9 -0.42 -5.90 -5.87
C PHE A 9 -1.45 -5.00 -6.52
N ALA A 10 -2.69 -5.12 -6.09
CA ALA A 10 -3.82 -4.39 -6.63
C ALA A 10 -4.53 -3.58 -5.56
N ILE A 11 -5.31 -2.58 -5.99
CA ILE A 11 -6.16 -1.82 -5.09
C ILE A 11 -7.08 -2.79 -4.34
N GLY A 12 -7.14 -2.66 -3.03
CA GLY A 12 -7.92 -3.55 -2.16
C GLY A 12 -7.13 -4.70 -1.55
N ASP A 13 -5.93 -4.96 -2.03
CA ASP A 13 -5.07 -5.97 -1.42
C ASP A 13 -4.59 -5.51 -0.06
N VAL A 14 -4.50 -6.44 0.88
CA VAL A 14 -3.92 -6.18 2.20
C VAL A 14 -2.47 -6.61 2.16
N VAL A 15 -1.60 -5.69 2.52
CA VAL A 15 -0.15 -5.90 2.50
C VAL A 15 0.46 -5.49 3.83
N ARG A 16 1.66 -5.98 4.10
CA ARG A 16 2.42 -5.59 5.27
C ARG A 16 3.81 -5.17 4.85
N HIS A 17 4.42 -4.28 5.62
CA HIS A 17 5.80 -3.88 5.36
C HIS A 17 6.74 -5.01 5.75
N ARG A 18 7.75 -5.20 4.94
CA ARG A 18 8.73 -6.28 5.10
C ARG A 18 9.59 -6.11 6.36
N ILE A 19 9.80 -4.86 6.77
CA ILE A 19 10.71 -4.52 7.87
C ILE A 19 9.97 -3.89 9.05
N TYR A 20 9.14 -2.88 8.79
CA TYR A 20 8.47 -2.13 9.85
C TYR A 20 7.14 -2.79 10.23
N PRO A 21 6.70 -2.66 11.49
CA PRO A 21 5.52 -3.38 11.99
C PRO A 21 4.21 -2.68 11.63
N PHE A 22 3.94 -2.51 10.33
CA PHE A 22 2.65 -1.98 9.90
C PHE A 22 2.12 -2.74 8.70
N ARG A 23 0.82 -2.62 8.50
CA ARG A 23 0.08 -3.24 7.41
C ARG A 23 -0.96 -2.26 6.89
N GLY A 24 -1.56 -2.54 5.75
CA GLY A 24 -2.58 -1.65 5.23
C GLY A 24 -3.26 -2.17 3.99
N VAL A 25 -4.32 -1.47 3.60
CA VAL A 25 -5.07 -1.73 2.36
C VAL A 25 -4.58 -0.76 1.30
N ILE A 26 -4.25 -1.29 0.13
CA ILE A 26 -3.82 -0.47 -1.01
C ILE A 26 -5.03 0.28 -1.55
N TYR A 27 -4.93 1.61 -1.64
CA TYR A 27 -5.99 2.42 -2.21
C TYR A 27 -5.59 3.14 -3.50
N ASP A 28 -4.30 3.15 -3.84
CA ASP A 28 -3.82 3.69 -5.11
C ASP A 28 -2.45 3.09 -5.44
N VAL A 29 -2.13 3.06 -6.74
CA VAL A 29 -0.87 2.49 -7.24
C VAL A 29 -0.25 3.46 -8.22
N ASP A 30 1.02 3.82 -7.99
CA ASP A 30 1.81 4.58 -8.94
C ASP A 30 2.74 3.61 -9.67
N PRO A 31 2.80 3.62 -11.00
CA PRO A 31 3.66 2.67 -11.74
C PRO A 31 5.15 2.86 -11.45
N GLU A 32 5.54 4.06 -11.03
CA GLU A 32 6.88 4.37 -10.56
C GLU A 32 6.80 5.50 -9.53
N PHE A 33 7.91 5.84 -8.91
CA PHE A 33 7.95 6.87 -7.87
C PHE A 33 7.30 8.18 -8.35
N SER A 34 6.33 8.67 -7.58
CA SER A 34 5.59 9.89 -7.88
C SER A 34 5.35 10.70 -6.61
N ASN A 35 6.43 11.11 -5.97
CA ASN A 35 6.39 11.98 -4.80
C ASN A 35 7.52 12.99 -4.93
N THR A 36 7.75 13.82 -3.93
CA THR A 36 8.76 14.88 -4.01
C THR A 36 10.17 14.35 -3.75
N GLU A 37 11.16 15.04 -4.28
CA GLU A 37 12.56 14.71 -3.98
C GLU A 37 12.84 14.86 -2.48
N GLU A 38 12.25 15.86 -1.83
CA GLU A 38 12.41 16.07 -0.40
C GLU A 38 11.92 14.86 0.39
N TRP A 39 10.78 14.28 -0.02
CA TRP A 39 10.26 13.07 0.61
C TRP A 39 11.24 11.91 0.44
N TYR A 40 11.76 11.75 -0.78
CA TYR A 40 12.70 10.67 -1.11
C TYR A 40 14.02 10.82 -0.34
N GLU A 41 14.55 12.02 -0.33
CA GLU A 41 15.82 12.31 0.34
C GLU A 41 15.72 12.22 1.88
N ALA A 42 14.51 12.35 2.43
CA ALA A 42 14.29 12.16 3.85
C ALA A 42 14.46 10.69 4.28
N ILE A 43 14.40 9.75 3.34
CA ILE A 43 14.69 8.35 3.63
C ILE A 43 16.22 8.22 3.77
N PRO A 44 16.72 7.56 4.82
CA PRO A 44 18.17 7.32 4.94
C PRO A 44 18.71 6.66 3.67
N ALA A 45 19.86 7.11 3.21
CA ALA A 45 20.41 6.71 1.90
C ALA A 45 20.47 5.20 1.71
N GLU A 46 20.85 4.47 2.77
CA GLU A 46 20.98 3.02 2.73
C GLU A 46 19.65 2.28 2.67
N LEU A 47 18.54 2.98 2.91
CA LEU A 47 17.19 2.41 2.88
C LEU A 47 16.36 2.88 1.70
N ARG A 48 16.90 3.78 0.89
CA ARG A 48 16.14 4.34 -0.24
C ARG A 48 15.88 3.27 -1.30
N PRO A 49 14.62 3.04 -1.65
CA PRO A 49 14.30 2.12 -2.73
C PRO A 49 14.56 2.76 -4.09
N ARG A 50 14.71 1.92 -5.12
CA ARG A 50 14.79 2.42 -6.49
C ARG A 50 13.46 3.06 -6.87
N LYS A 51 13.52 4.14 -7.66
CA LYS A 51 12.34 4.87 -8.14
C LYS A 51 11.63 4.15 -9.27
N ASP A 52 12.29 3.27 -10.00
CA ASP A 52 11.78 2.60 -11.20
C ASP A 52 11.03 1.31 -10.88
N GLN A 53 10.12 1.40 -9.92
CA GLN A 53 9.27 0.28 -9.52
C GLN A 53 7.92 0.83 -9.06
N PRO A 54 6.88 -0.01 -8.99
CA PRO A 54 5.60 0.45 -8.44
C PRO A 54 5.72 0.91 -6.99
N PHE A 55 5.00 1.98 -6.68
CA PHE A 55 4.81 2.47 -5.32
C PHE A 55 3.33 2.45 -4.99
N TYR A 56 3.02 2.17 -3.75
CA TYR A 56 1.65 1.94 -3.30
C TYR A 56 1.26 2.91 -2.21
N HIS A 57 0.05 3.44 -2.32
CA HIS A 57 -0.56 4.26 -1.29
C HIS A 57 -1.41 3.35 -0.41
N LEU A 58 -1.12 3.33 0.87
CA LEU A 58 -1.76 2.45 1.84
C LEU A 58 -2.59 3.21 2.85
N LEU A 59 -3.76 2.65 3.16
CA LEU A 59 -4.48 2.99 4.39
C LEU A 59 -3.88 2.07 5.46
N ALA A 60 -2.94 2.61 6.22
CA ALA A 60 -2.06 1.81 7.06
C ALA A 60 -2.44 1.87 8.53
N GLU A 61 -2.07 0.82 9.24
CA GLU A 61 -2.20 0.76 10.69
C GLU A 61 -1.00 0.07 11.30
N ASN A 62 -0.68 0.46 12.53
CA ASN A 62 0.21 -0.28 13.40
C ASN A 62 -0.52 -0.56 14.72
N GLU A 63 0.19 -0.96 15.77
CA GLU A 63 -0.46 -1.30 17.04
C GLU A 63 -1.11 -0.11 17.74
N THR A 64 -0.70 1.10 17.43
CA THR A 64 -1.11 2.29 18.18
C THR A 64 -1.85 3.34 17.37
N THR A 65 -1.73 3.34 16.04
CA THR A 65 -2.31 4.43 15.24
C THR A 65 -2.61 3.97 13.81
N THR A 66 -3.34 4.82 13.11
CA THR A 66 -3.64 4.66 11.68
C THR A 66 -3.09 5.87 10.93
N TYR A 67 -2.66 5.66 9.69
CA TYR A 67 -2.06 6.72 8.87
C TYR A 67 -2.06 6.32 7.41
N GLU A 68 -1.62 7.22 6.53
CA GLU A 68 -1.38 6.89 5.13
C GLU A 68 0.11 6.67 4.93
N ALA A 69 0.45 5.62 4.19
CA ALA A 69 1.84 5.29 3.91
C ALA A 69 2.06 5.20 2.40
N TYR A 70 3.27 5.51 1.96
CA TYR A 70 3.70 5.41 0.58
C TYR A 70 4.91 4.48 0.53
N VAL A 71 4.75 3.31 -0.09
CA VAL A 71 5.73 2.22 0.03
C VAL A 71 6.06 1.62 -1.32
N SER A 72 7.36 1.41 -1.55
CA SER A 72 7.83 0.72 -2.75
C SER A 72 7.46 -0.75 -2.75
N GLU A 73 7.25 -1.31 -3.93
CA GLU A 73 6.87 -2.71 -4.09
C GLU A 73 7.84 -3.67 -3.39
N GLN A 74 9.14 -3.39 -3.47
CA GLN A 74 10.16 -4.25 -2.87
C GLN A 74 10.03 -4.41 -1.36
N ASN A 75 9.35 -3.47 -0.70
CA ASN A 75 9.20 -3.48 0.75
C ASN A 75 7.85 -4.00 1.22
N LEU A 76 7.04 -4.55 0.33
CA LEU A 76 5.72 -5.06 0.66
C LEU A 76 5.63 -6.56 0.49
N LEU A 77 4.88 -7.17 1.40
CA LEU A 77 4.53 -8.59 1.38
C LEU A 77 3.01 -8.72 1.51
N VAL A 78 2.48 -9.80 0.96
CA VAL A 78 1.05 -10.11 1.17
C VAL A 78 0.80 -10.28 2.67
N ASP A 79 -0.27 -9.69 3.18
CA ASP A 79 -0.73 -9.96 4.53
C ASP A 79 -1.75 -11.08 4.47
N ASP A 80 -1.39 -12.24 5.00
CA ASP A 80 -2.22 -13.43 5.02
C ASP A 80 -2.83 -13.69 6.40
N SER A 81 -2.81 -12.72 7.31
CA SER A 81 -3.36 -12.87 8.64
C SER A 81 -4.89 -13.05 8.63
N GLY A 82 -5.56 -12.54 7.62
CA GLY A 82 -7.02 -12.56 7.53
C GLY A 82 -7.70 -11.57 8.47
N GLU A 83 -6.94 -10.78 9.20
CA GLU A 83 -7.53 -9.80 10.12
C GLU A 83 -8.01 -8.55 9.39
N PRO A 84 -9.18 -8.01 9.78
CA PRO A 84 -9.65 -6.75 9.20
C PRO A 84 -8.70 -5.60 9.49
N CYS A 85 -8.61 -4.66 8.55
CA CYS A 85 -7.84 -3.44 8.75
C CYS A 85 -8.73 -2.39 9.41
N HIS A 86 -8.21 -1.72 10.44
CA HIS A 86 -8.99 -0.80 11.28
C HIS A 86 -8.85 0.67 10.91
N HIS A 87 -8.15 0.98 9.82
CA HIS A 87 -8.07 2.36 9.35
C HIS A 87 -9.49 2.88 9.03
N PRO A 88 -9.88 4.06 9.54
CA PRO A 88 -11.26 4.54 9.39
C PRO A 88 -11.72 4.72 7.94
N LEU A 89 -10.82 5.00 7.01
CA LEU A 89 -11.16 5.15 5.60
C LEU A 89 -11.39 3.81 4.88
N VAL A 90 -11.01 2.70 5.47
CA VAL A 90 -11.21 1.39 4.83
C VAL A 90 -12.70 1.13 4.64
N ASP A 91 -13.50 1.29 5.69
CA ASP A 91 -14.96 1.08 5.59
C ASP A 91 -15.63 2.09 4.66
N ALA A 92 -15.09 3.31 4.59
CA ALA A 92 -15.65 4.35 3.74
C ALA A 92 -15.41 4.07 2.25
N LEU A 93 -14.25 3.49 1.92
CA LEU A 93 -13.83 3.32 0.53
C LEU A 93 -13.98 1.89 0.01
N PHE A 94 -14.05 0.91 0.89
CA PHE A 94 -13.99 -0.51 0.52
C PHE A 94 -15.08 -1.32 1.20
N GLU A 95 -15.40 -2.45 0.58
CA GLU A 95 -16.18 -3.53 1.19
C GLU A 95 -15.29 -4.74 1.39
N LEU A 96 -15.36 -5.36 2.56
CA LEU A 96 -14.66 -6.62 2.82
C LEU A 96 -15.45 -7.77 2.19
N ARG A 97 -14.80 -8.50 1.29
CA ARG A 97 -15.41 -9.65 0.63
C ARG A 97 -15.16 -10.93 1.43
N ARG A 98 -15.92 -11.97 1.09
CA ARG A 98 -15.85 -13.28 1.77
C ARG A 98 -14.46 -13.92 1.67
N ASP A 99 -13.71 -13.64 0.60
CA ASP A 99 -12.37 -14.17 0.41
C ASP A 99 -11.29 -13.40 1.19
N GLY A 100 -11.69 -12.42 1.99
CA GLY A 100 -10.77 -11.58 2.78
C GLY A 100 -10.19 -10.40 2.02
N ARG A 101 -10.58 -10.21 0.78
CA ARG A 101 -10.12 -9.08 -0.03
C ARG A 101 -11.06 -7.90 0.12
N TYR A 102 -10.52 -6.70 -0.01
CA TYR A 102 -11.29 -5.47 -0.04
C TYR A 102 -11.58 -5.06 -1.47
N ALA A 103 -12.81 -4.73 -1.75
CA ALA A 103 -13.22 -4.23 -3.06
C ALA A 103 -13.67 -2.78 -2.93
N PRO A 104 -13.26 -1.89 -3.86
CA PRO A 104 -13.75 -0.51 -3.84
C PRO A 104 -15.28 -0.46 -3.89
N ARG A 105 -15.85 0.41 -3.06
CA ARG A 105 -17.30 0.61 -3.09
C ARG A 105 -17.70 1.26 -4.41
N ALA A 106 -18.82 0.80 -4.97
CA ALA A 106 -19.38 1.41 -6.15
C ALA A 106 -19.80 2.84 -5.82
N ARG A 107 -19.49 3.76 -6.74
CA ARG A 107 -20.00 5.14 -6.61
C ARG A 107 -21.49 5.15 -6.90
N VAL A 108 -22.24 5.73 -5.99
CA VAL A 108 -23.64 6.02 -6.20
C VAL A 108 -23.71 7.47 -6.70
N ASN A 109 -24.14 7.65 -7.92
CA ASN A 109 -24.39 8.98 -8.47
C ASN A 109 -25.80 9.40 -8.17
#